data_dc4883f7d25bb636786238f0a4b1e026
#
_entry.id   dc4883f7d25bb636786238f0a4b1e026
#
_cell.length_a   1.000
_cell.length_b   1.000
_cell.length_c   1.000
_cell.angle_alpha   90.00
_cell.angle_beta   90.00
_cell.angle_gamma   90.00
#
_symmetry.space_group_name_H-M   'P 1'
#
loop_
_entity.id
_entity.type
_entity.pdbx_description
1 polymer ?
#
loop_
_entity_poly.entity_id
_entity_poly.type
_entity_poly.pdbx_seq_one_letter_code
_entity_poly.pdbx_strand_id
1 'polypeptide(L)'
;MELLNATPLAAAYNQGLDAEGRESLVVIAKGSFDLPLDGREARLLDEQQTLLMVDEFYGEPGFSAPRRECEFVPFKPFCDVLVLGKAQAPGGRPVQQLTAGIRVGRVSKALTVHGPRQWEPGLLGAGAGVAQPFQSQDISYASAFGGSHASPDNPGFMDCYMANPAGCGWFPRSADTAEIVGTPMPATEKLGEPVDSPHGRFTPMALGPLGRHWQARVGFAGRYDDAWLAERFPFLPADFDERYFQSAPADQWTDHLRGGEEVLLLNLTGEERAAFRVPRREVPVTFFLKKGGHETAQARIDTLLVDCDARRVEVTWRIRRPLKRNLFEIAQVLVGSKSAAWWRARELGKDYYPSLAALARSRQAEEDEA
;
A
#
# COMPACT_ATOMS: atom_id res chain seq x y z
N MET A 1 12.31 25.25 -0.23
CA MET A 1 12.94 24.18 -1.03
C MET A 1 12.05 23.89 -2.22
N GLU A 2 12.60 23.81 -3.41
CA GLU A 2 11.89 23.54 -4.66
C GLU A 2 12.09 22.09 -5.07
N LEU A 3 11.03 21.44 -5.61
CA LEU A 3 11.09 20.12 -6.22
C LEU A 3 11.00 20.26 -7.74
N LEU A 4 12.06 19.89 -8.44
CA LEU A 4 12.07 19.74 -9.90
C LEU A 4 11.80 18.28 -10.27
N ASN A 5 10.65 18.02 -10.89
CA ASN A 5 10.35 16.71 -11.44
C ASN A 5 10.71 16.66 -12.93
N ALA A 6 11.74 15.90 -13.27
CA ALA A 6 12.19 15.66 -14.65
C ALA A 6 11.70 14.32 -15.20
N THR A 7 10.73 13.69 -14.54
CA THR A 7 10.13 12.41 -14.95
C THR A 7 8.65 12.62 -15.32
N PRO A 8 8.04 11.70 -16.04
CA PRO A 8 6.59 11.68 -16.22
C PRO A 8 5.82 11.14 -15.00
N LEU A 9 6.50 10.75 -13.92
CA LEU A 9 5.91 10.21 -12.71
C LEU A 9 5.31 11.31 -11.84
N ALA A 10 4.34 10.99 -10.99
CA ALA A 10 3.96 11.85 -9.89
C ALA A 10 5.10 11.90 -8.86
N ALA A 11 5.47 13.08 -8.39
CA ALA A 11 6.54 13.21 -7.40
C ALA A 11 6.23 14.27 -6.35
N ALA A 12 6.60 13.98 -5.10
CA ALA A 12 6.48 14.89 -3.98
C ALA A 12 7.58 14.63 -2.95
N TYR A 13 7.60 15.45 -1.90
CA TYR A 13 8.45 15.23 -0.74
C TYR A 13 7.68 15.49 0.56
N ASN A 14 8.18 14.91 1.63
CA ASN A 14 7.79 15.25 3.00
C ASN A 14 8.99 15.23 3.94
N GLN A 15 8.77 15.66 5.17
CA GLN A 15 9.73 15.48 6.26
C GLN A 15 9.33 14.27 7.09
N GLY A 16 10.32 13.54 7.58
CA GLY A 16 10.16 12.44 8.51
C GLY A 16 11.10 12.59 9.69
N LEU A 17 10.73 11.98 10.80
CA LEU A 17 11.59 11.80 11.97
C LEU A 17 11.92 10.33 12.11
N ASP A 18 13.14 10.02 12.52
CA ASP A 18 13.48 8.68 12.99
C ASP A 18 13.19 8.54 14.50
N ALA A 19 13.43 7.35 15.05
CA ALA A 19 13.19 7.07 16.47
C ALA A 19 14.05 7.94 17.42
N GLU A 20 15.19 8.44 16.95
CA GLU A 20 16.06 9.36 17.68
C GLU A 20 15.66 10.83 17.51
N GLY A 21 14.59 11.11 16.77
CA GLY A 21 14.11 12.47 16.52
C GLY A 21 14.93 13.25 15.48
N ARG A 22 15.79 12.56 14.71
CA ARG A 22 16.55 13.20 13.65
C ARG A 22 15.67 13.41 12.43
N GLU A 23 15.71 14.61 11.89
CA GLU A 23 14.96 14.96 10.68
C GLU A 23 15.53 14.27 9.44
N SER A 24 14.65 13.91 8.55
CA SER A 24 14.99 13.41 7.22
C SER A 24 14.09 14.05 6.16
N LEU A 25 14.65 14.27 4.97
CA LEU A 25 13.89 14.59 3.78
C LEU A 25 13.55 13.30 3.05
N VAL A 26 12.27 13.11 2.80
CA VAL A 26 11.75 11.94 2.07
C VAL A 26 11.24 12.40 0.72
N VAL A 27 11.74 11.80 -0.36
CA VAL A 27 11.26 12.05 -1.71
C VAL A 27 10.57 10.80 -2.23
N ILE A 28 9.38 11.00 -2.80
CA ILE A 28 8.49 9.95 -3.26
C ILE A 28 8.22 10.18 -4.74
N ALA A 29 8.29 9.14 -5.53
CA ALA A 29 7.84 9.14 -6.92
C ALA A 29 6.92 7.94 -7.14
N LYS A 30 5.81 8.15 -7.85
CA LYS A 30 4.86 7.09 -8.20
C LYS A 30 4.61 7.06 -9.69
N GLY A 31 4.65 5.86 -10.27
CA GLY A 31 4.29 5.61 -11.65
C GLY A 31 3.08 4.71 -11.76
N SER A 32 2.20 5.05 -12.70
CA SER A 32 1.05 4.24 -13.10
C SER A 32 1.34 3.56 -14.43
N PHE A 33 1.16 2.25 -14.48
CA PHE A 33 1.48 1.40 -15.61
C PHE A 33 0.26 0.55 -15.98
N ASP A 34 0.18 0.10 -17.23
CA ASP A 34 -0.81 -0.89 -17.62
C ASP A 34 -0.59 -2.22 -16.88
N LEU A 35 -1.62 -3.04 -16.78
CA LEU A 35 -1.54 -4.41 -16.27
C LEU A 35 -1.58 -5.38 -17.46
N PRO A 36 -0.43 -5.81 -18.01
CA PRO A 36 -0.41 -6.85 -19.02
C PRO A 36 -0.66 -8.21 -18.40
N LEU A 37 -1.17 -9.15 -19.21
CA LEU A 37 -1.51 -10.50 -18.76
C LEU A 37 -0.68 -11.58 -19.45
N ASP A 38 0.25 -11.18 -20.32
CA ASP A 38 0.98 -12.00 -21.27
C ASP A 38 2.48 -12.15 -20.94
N GLY A 39 2.90 -11.73 -19.74
CA GLY A 39 4.29 -11.83 -19.27
C GLY A 39 5.21 -10.70 -19.70
N ARG A 40 4.71 -9.72 -20.49
CA ARG A 40 5.51 -8.57 -20.86
C ARG A 40 5.74 -7.60 -19.69
N GLU A 41 6.70 -6.71 -19.83
CA GLU A 41 6.92 -5.61 -18.89
C GLU A 41 5.77 -4.60 -18.95
N ALA A 42 5.30 -4.15 -17.78
CA ALA A 42 4.27 -3.13 -17.66
C ALA A 42 4.75 -1.79 -18.23
N ARG A 43 3.93 -1.13 -19.03
CA ARG A 43 4.25 0.12 -19.72
C ARG A 43 3.62 1.31 -19.02
N LEU A 44 4.36 2.40 -18.94
CA LEU A 44 3.89 3.64 -18.36
C LEU A 44 2.63 4.12 -19.09
N LEU A 45 1.60 4.47 -18.33
CA LEU A 45 0.40 5.10 -18.85
C LEU A 45 0.64 6.60 -19.06
N ASP A 46 -0.07 7.19 -20.03
CA ASP A 46 -0.02 8.63 -20.27
C ASP A 46 -0.61 9.39 -19.07
N GLU A 47 -1.72 8.90 -18.53
CA GLU A 47 -2.35 9.45 -17.34
C GLU A 47 -1.75 8.83 -16.08
N GLN A 48 -1.11 9.68 -15.26
CA GLN A 48 -0.49 9.28 -14.01
C GLN A 48 -1.41 9.57 -12.82
N GLN A 49 -1.55 8.60 -11.92
CA GLN A 49 -2.27 8.82 -10.67
C GLN A 49 -1.44 9.70 -9.73
N THR A 50 -2.09 10.64 -9.07
CA THR A 50 -1.47 11.50 -8.06
C THR A 50 -1.07 10.68 -6.83
N LEU A 51 -0.13 11.20 -6.04
CA LEU A 51 0.21 10.62 -4.74
C LEU A 51 -0.96 10.78 -3.77
N LEU A 52 -1.29 9.71 -3.07
CA LEU A 52 -2.39 9.68 -2.12
C LEU A 52 -1.95 10.32 -0.79
N MET A 53 -2.65 11.38 -0.36
CA MET A 53 -2.32 12.13 0.85
C MET A 53 -3.08 11.65 2.10
N VAL A 54 -4.19 10.94 1.92
CA VAL A 54 -5.04 10.42 2.99
C VAL A 54 -5.40 8.97 2.72
N ASP A 55 -5.67 8.19 3.76
CA ASP A 55 -6.10 6.80 3.62
C ASP A 55 -7.49 6.72 2.97
N GLU A 56 -7.66 5.80 2.03
CA GLU A 56 -8.95 5.43 1.43
C GLU A 56 -9.47 4.14 2.06
N PHE A 57 -10.77 4.07 2.26
CA PHE A 57 -11.46 2.93 2.88
C PHE A 57 -12.56 2.40 1.95
N TYR A 58 -12.98 1.16 2.16
CA TYR A 58 -14.13 0.59 1.44
C TYR A 58 -15.47 1.14 1.93
N GLY A 59 -15.50 1.77 3.09
CA GLY A 59 -16.67 2.39 3.72
C GLY A 59 -16.24 3.50 4.68
N GLU A 60 -16.87 3.57 5.85
CA GLU A 60 -16.58 4.60 6.84
C GLU A 60 -15.16 4.45 7.40
N PRO A 61 -14.35 5.54 7.40
CA PRO A 61 -12.99 5.54 7.92
C PRO A 61 -12.95 5.10 9.40
N GLY A 62 -12.01 4.18 9.71
CA GLY A 62 -11.85 3.62 11.05
C GLY A 62 -12.77 2.42 11.35
N PHE A 63 -13.89 2.28 10.66
CA PHE A 63 -14.86 1.19 10.84
C PHE A 63 -14.91 0.20 9.68
N SER A 64 -14.29 0.51 8.57
CA SER A 64 -14.20 -0.36 7.39
C SER A 64 -12.77 -0.70 7.04
N ALA A 65 -12.59 -1.73 6.20
CA ALA A 65 -11.27 -2.13 5.75
C ALA A 65 -10.60 -1.03 4.91
N PRO A 66 -9.29 -0.79 5.08
CA PRO A 66 -8.57 0.14 4.23
C PRO A 66 -8.48 -0.41 2.81
N ARG A 67 -8.64 0.48 1.84
CA ARG A 67 -8.45 0.19 0.42
C ARG A 67 -7.06 0.59 -0.05
N ARG A 68 -6.64 1.80 0.31
CA ARG A 68 -5.30 2.35 0.02
C ARG A 68 -4.82 3.16 1.20
N GLU A 69 -3.53 3.21 1.40
CA GLU A 69 -2.93 4.01 2.46
C GLU A 69 -2.23 5.24 1.90
N CYS A 70 -2.23 6.33 2.68
CA CYS A 70 -1.43 7.52 2.42
C CYS A 70 0.02 7.15 2.08
N GLU A 71 0.54 7.69 0.97
CA GLU A 71 1.87 7.35 0.47
C GLU A 71 2.99 8.17 1.13
N PHE A 72 2.64 9.16 1.97
CA PHE A 72 3.58 10.06 2.64
C PHE A 72 4.13 9.48 3.96
N VAL A 73 4.56 8.23 3.93
CA VAL A 73 5.28 7.60 5.06
C VAL A 73 6.78 7.87 4.95
N PRO A 74 7.51 7.98 6.09
CA PRO A 74 8.92 8.37 6.06
C PRO A 74 9.85 7.28 5.51
N PHE A 75 9.51 6.00 5.71
CA PHE A 75 10.36 4.90 5.29
C PHE A 75 9.60 3.58 5.28
N LYS A 76 10.00 2.67 4.42
CA LYS A 76 9.58 1.26 4.44
C LYS A 76 10.79 0.36 4.37
N PRO A 77 11.03 -0.49 5.40
CA PRO A 77 12.19 -1.41 5.41
C PRO A 77 12.12 -2.49 4.33
N PHE A 78 10.91 -2.81 3.84
CA PHE A 78 10.64 -3.77 2.76
C PHE A 78 9.80 -3.15 1.66
N CYS A 79 9.64 -3.88 0.55
CA CYS A 79 8.66 -3.55 -0.46
C CYS A 79 7.33 -4.23 -0.13
N ASP A 80 6.27 -3.43 0.03
CA ASP A 80 4.90 -3.91 0.12
C ASP A 80 4.39 -4.40 -1.23
N VAL A 81 3.77 -5.57 -1.26
CA VAL A 81 3.08 -6.12 -2.42
C VAL A 81 1.60 -6.18 -2.12
N LEU A 82 0.80 -5.36 -2.79
CA LEU A 82 -0.62 -5.19 -2.55
C LEU A 82 -1.42 -5.52 -3.80
N VAL A 83 -2.60 -6.11 -3.62
CA VAL A 83 -3.56 -6.35 -4.70
C VAL A 83 -4.91 -5.80 -4.31
N LEU A 84 -5.50 -5.01 -5.20
CA LEU A 84 -6.88 -4.55 -5.15
C LEU A 84 -7.68 -5.23 -6.24
N GLY A 85 -8.93 -5.56 -5.94
CA GLY A 85 -9.85 -6.17 -6.90
C GLY A 85 -10.55 -7.39 -6.32
N LYS A 86 -10.98 -8.26 -7.21
CA LYS A 86 -11.81 -9.42 -6.90
C LYS A 86 -11.16 -10.69 -7.42
N ALA A 87 -11.38 -11.80 -6.72
CA ALA A 87 -11.16 -13.11 -7.30
C ALA A 87 -12.19 -13.37 -8.40
N GLN A 88 -11.76 -13.91 -9.52
CA GLN A 88 -12.60 -14.12 -10.71
C GLN A 88 -12.53 -15.58 -11.14
N ALA A 89 -13.70 -16.16 -11.36
CA ALA A 89 -13.80 -17.52 -11.86
C ALA A 89 -13.27 -17.60 -13.30
N PRO A 90 -12.38 -18.55 -13.62
CA PRO A 90 -11.78 -18.67 -14.94
C PRO A 90 -12.83 -18.83 -16.04
N GLY A 91 -12.69 -18.04 -17.11
CA GLY A 91 -13.63 -18.04 -18.23
C GLY A 91 -15.07 -17.67 -17.86
N GLY A 92 -15.28 -17.02 -16.71
CA GLY A 92 -16.59 -16.57 -16.24
C GLY A 92 -17.54 -17.72 -15.81
N ARG A 93 -17.04 -18.93 -15.63
CA ARG A 93 -17.87 -20.10 -15.23
C ARG A 93 -18.06 -20.07 -13.71
N PRO A 94 -19.29 -20.02 -13.19
CA PRO A 94 -19.53 -19.98 -11.76
C PRO A 94 -18.90 -21.18 -11.03
N VAL A 95 -18.21 -20.90 -9.92
CA VAL A 95 -17.60 -21.89 -9.03
C VAL A 95 -18.02 -21.63 -7.59
N GLN A 96 -18.08 -22.64 -6.74
CA GLN A 96 -18.36 -22.45 -5.31
C GLN A 96 -17.11 -22.03 -4.52
N GLN A 97 -15.93 -22.39 -5.04
CA GLN A 97 -14.65 -22.15 -4.42
C GLN A 97 -13.55 -22.06 -5.48
N LEU A 98 -12.57 -21.21 -5.28
CA LEU A 98 -11.32 -21.17 -6.05
C LEU A 98 -10.15 -20.74 -5.17
N THR A 99 -8.92 -20.89 -5.69
CA THR A 99 -7.73 -20.32 -5.06
C THR A 99 -7.34 -19.05 -5.81
N ALA A 100 -7.15 -17.93 -5.09
CA ALA A 100 -6.61 -16.69 -5.63
C ALA A 100 -5.24 -16.40 -5.01
N GLY A 101 -4.36 -15.68 -5.73
CA GLY A 101 -3.05 -15.38 -5.15
C GLY A 101 -2.13 -14.55 -6.04
N ILE A 102 -1.00 -14.16 -5.45
CA ILE A 102 0.08 -13.41 -6.10
C ILE A 102 1.44 -14.00 -5.75
N ARG A 103 2.37 -13.99 -6.73
CA ARG A 103 3.78 -14.30 -6.49
C ARG A 103 4.67 -13.24 -7.14
N VAL A 104 5.60 -12.68 -6.37
CA VAL A 104 6.69 -11.79 -6.83
C VAL A 104 7.80 -11.74 -5.79
N GLY A 105 9.05 -11.80 -6.22
CA GLY A 105 10.19 -11.83 -5.29
C GLY A 105 10.08 -12.98 -4.29
N ARG A 106 10.10 -12.67 -2.99
CA ARG A 106 9.88 -13.64 -1.91
C ARG A 106 8.41 -13.88 -1.59
N VAL A 107 7.54 -13.00 -2.02
CA VAL A 107 6.10 -13.12 -1.78
C VAL A 107 5.55 -14.27 -2.61
N SER A 108 4.88 -15.21 -1.92
CA SER A 108 4.08 -16.26 -2.54
C SER A 108 2.86 -16.48 -1.66
N LYS A 109 1.81 -15.70 -1.89
CA LYS A 109 0.58 -15.73 -1.09
C LYS A 109 -0.58 -16.21 -1.92
N ALA A 110 -1.29 -17.19 -1.38
CA ALA A 110 -2.54 -17.68 -1.93
C ALA A 110 -3.56 -17.88 -0.82
N LEU A 111 -4.82 -17.74 -1.18
CA LEU A 111 -5.95 -17.89 -0.27
C LEU A 111 -7.09 -18.65 -0.96
N THR A 112 -7.88 -19.34 -0.17
CA THR A 112 -9.13 -19.93 -0.62
C THR A 112 -10.20 -18.86 -0.67
N VAL A 113 -10.94 -18.79 -1.77
CA VAL A 113 -12.07 -17.87 -1.95
C VAL A 113 -13.33 -18.68 -2.15
N HIS A 114 -14.32 -18.43 -1.31
CA HIS A 114 -15.65 -19.04 -1.37
C HIS A 114 -16.67 -18.04 -1.92
N GLY A 115 -17.68 -18.54 -2.56
CA GLY A 115 -18.87 -17.75 -2.86
C GLY A 115 -19.65 -17.39 -1.61
N PRO A 116 -20.73 -16.60 -1.72
CA PRO A 116 -21.54 -16.19 -0.59
C PRO A 116 -22.02 -17.41 0.22
N ARG A 117 -21.80 -17.34 1.54
CA ARG A 117 -22.25 -18.34 2.51
C ARG A 117 -22.57 -17.67 3.83
N GLN A 118 -23.37 -18.33 4.66
CA GLN A 118 -23.85 -17.82 5.93
C GLN A 118 -23.61 -18.85 7.02
N TRP A 119 -23.59 -18.41 8.26
CA TRP A 119 -23.64 -19.30 9.40
C TRP A 119 -25.00 -20.01 9.44
N GLU A 120 -25.01 -21.33 9.54
CA GLU A 120 -26.20 -22.17 9.60
C GLU A 120 -26.34 -22.84 10.98
N PRO A 121 -27.54 -23.28 11.37
CA PRO A 121 -27.72 -24.04 12.60
C PRO A 121 -26.89 -25.33 12.57
N GLY A 122 -26.05 -25.54 13.57
CA GLY A 122 -25.22 -26.74 13.75
C GLY A 122 -25.59 -27.49 15.03
N LEU A 123 -24.95 -28.65 15.24
CA LEU A 123 -25.22 -29.53 16.41
C LEU A 123 -24.87 -28.86 17.75
N LEU A 124 -23.86 -27.98 17.76
CA LEU A 124 -23.33 -27.33 18.96
C LEU A 124 -23.36 -25.80 18.85
N GLY A 125 -24.29 -25.21 18.11
CA GLY A 125 -24.38 -23.78 17.85
C GLY A 125 -24.41 -23.48 16.35
N ALA A 126 -23.80 -22.36 15.92
CA ALA A 126 -23.69 -22.02 14.51
C ALA A 126 -22.52 -22.77 13.86
N GLY A 127 -22.76 -23.32 12.68
CA GLY A 127 -21.79 -24.00 11.84
C GLY A 127 -21.68 -23.40 10.44
N ALA A 128 -20.68 -23.83 9.68
CA ALA A 128 -20.44 -23.30 8.35
C ALA A 128 -21.51 -23.75 7.34
N GLY A 129 -22.14 -22.80 6.66
CA GLY A 129 -23.07 -23.05 5.58
C GLY A 129 -22.38 -23.32 4.24
N VAL A 130 -23.18 -23.79 3.28
CA VAL A 130 -22.70 -24.15 1.94
C VAL A 130 -22.50 -22.89 1.08
N ALA A 131 -21.33 -22.79 0.45
CA ALA A 131 -21.04 -21.70 -0.45
C ALA A 131 -21.89 -21.73 -1.72
N GLN A 132 -22.46 -20.60 -2.11
CA GLN A 132 -23.17 -20.44 -3.37
C GLN A 132 -22.18 -20.24 -4.53
N PRO A 133 -22.54 -20.63 -5.77
CA PRO A 133 -21.70 -20.36 -6.93
C PRO A 133 -21.49 -18.86 -7.16
N PHE A 134 -20.27 -18.46 -7.55
CA PHE A 134 -19.92 -17.09 -7.88
C PHE A 134 -19.05 -17.02 -9.15
N GLN A 135 -19.11 -15.88 -9.84
CA GLN A 135 -18.20 -15.51 -10.94
C GLN A 135 -17.10 -14.54 -10.47
N SER A 136 -17.44 -13.68 -9.50
CA SER A 136 -16.56 -12.68 -8.95
C SER A 136 -16.82 -12.53 -7.45
N GLN A 137 -15.77 -12.50 -6.63
CA GLN A 137 -15.84 -12.40 -5.17
C GLN A 137 -14.80 -11.43 -4.63
N ASP A 138 -15.20 -10.53 -3.74
CA ASP A 138 -14.27 -9.63 -3.06
C ASP A 138 -13.23 -10.39 -2.21
N ILE A 139 -12.00 -9.87 -2.24
CA ILE A 139 -10.85 -10.43 -1.52
C ILE A 139 -10.21 -9.43 -0.56
N SER A 140 -10.92 -8.35 -0.22
CA SER A 140 -10.47 -7.39 0.77
C SER A 140 -10.58 -7.93 2.20
N TYR A 141 -10.01 -7.21 3.15
CA TYR A 141 -10.19 -7.55 4.57
C TYR A 141 -11.64 -7.42 5.07
N ALA A 142 -12.51 -6.69 4.37
CA ALA A 142 -13.94 -6.67 4.67
C ALA A 142 -14.60 -8.04 4.45
N SER A 143 -14.07 -8.85 3.53
CA SER A 143 -14.56 -10.20 3.22
C SER A 143 -13.77 -11.32 3.94
N ALA A 144 -12.80 -10.96 4.77
CA ALA A 144 -11.99 -11.89 5.55
C ALA A 144 -12.56 -12.08 6.96
N PHE A 145 -12.16 -13.20 7.61
CA PHE A 145 -12.56 -13.47 8.98
C PHE A 145 -12.20 -12.31 9.91
N GLY A 146 -13.17 -11.88 10.71
CA GLY A 146 -13.05 -10.78 11.65
C GLY A 146 -14.40 -10.12 11.92
N GLY A 147 -14.36 -8.90 12.45
CA GLY A 147 -15.55 -8.11 12.73
C GLY A 147 -15.50 -7.43 14.09
N SER A 148 -16.50 -6.56 14.31
CA SER A 148 -16.71 -5.85 15.55
C SER A 148 -18.20 -5.86 15.88
N HIS A 149 -18.53 -6.07 17.16
CA HIS A 149 -19.89 -6.18 17.66
C HIS A 149 -20.07 -5.31 18.88
N ALA A 150 -21.22 -4.65 19.02
CA ALA A 150 -21.56 -3.94 20.25
C ALA A 150 -21.57 -4.92 21.43
N SER A 151 -20.92 -4.55 22.53
CA SER A 151 -20.93 -5.39 23.73
C SER A 151 -22.31 -5.33 24.39
N PRO A 152 -22.99 -6.46 24.57
CA PRO A 152 -24.34 -6.46 25.22
C PRO A 152 -24.25 -6.04 26.68
N ASP A 153 -23.14 -6.32 27.34
CA ASP A 153 -22.95 -6.06 28.78
C ASP A 153 -22.45 -4.63 29.08
N ASN A 154 -21.90 -3.92 28.07
CA ASN A 154 -21.31 -2.60 28.25
C ASN A 154 -21.62 -1.68 27.06
N PRO A 155 -22.76 -0.96 27.08
CA PRO A 155 -23.13 -0.04 26.02
C PRO A 155 -22.05 1.03 25.80
N GLY A 156 -21.55 1.15 24.57
CA GLY A 156 -20.46 2.04 24.20
C GLY A 156 -19.09 1.35 24.05
N PHE A 157 -19.00 0.08 24.37
CA PHE A 157 -17.84 -0.75 24.04
C PHE A 157 -18.14 -1.67 22.86
N MET A 158 -17.08 -1.92 22.07
CA MET A 158 -17.12 -2.86 20.96
C MET A 158 -16.21 -4.04 21.27
N ASP A 159 -16.77 -5.24 21.24
CA ASP A 159 -15.97 -6.45 21.14
C ASP A 159 -15.50 -6.58 19.70
N CYS A 160 -14.19 -6.74 19.48
CA CYS A 160 -13.66 -6.82 18.14
C CYS A 160 -12.57 -7.88 17.98
N TYR A 161 -12.49 -8.43 16.79
CA TYR A 161 -11.40 -9.30 16.38
C TYR A 161 -10.18 -8.46 16.02
N MET A 162 -9.27 -8.25 16.97
CA MET A 162 -8.16 -7.29 16.86
C MET A 162 -7.25 -7.49 15.64
N ALA A 163 -7.19 -8.72 15.11
CA ALA A 163 -6.43 -9.01 13.89
C ALA A 163 -7.11 -8.44 12.61
N ASN A 164 -8.44 -8.31 12.61
CA ASN A 164 -9.25 -7.73 11.54
C ASN A 164 -10.57 -7.19 12.06
N PRO A 165 -10.60 -6.02 12.68
CA PRO A 165 -11.84 -5.43 13.22
C PRO A 165 -12.90 -5.12 12.17
N ALA A 166 -12.50 -4.95 10.90
CA ALA A 166 -13.36 -4.58 9.79
C ALA A 166 -13.84 -5.78 8.94
N GLY A 167 -13.57 -7.00 9.41
CA GLY A 167 -13.95 -8.24 8.73
C GLY A 167 -15.39 -8.68 8.99
N CYS A 168 -15.68 -9.92 8.67
CA CYS A 168 -16.97 -10.53 8.89
C CYS A 168 -16.86 -11.96 9.43
N GLY A 169 -17.96 -12.47 9.98
CA GLY A 169 -18.11 -13.86 10.41
C GLY A 169 -17.57 -14.18 11.80
N TRP A 170 -16.83 -13.29 12.45
CA TRP A 170 -16.43 -13.47 13.84
C TRP A 170 -17.52 -12.94 14.79
N PHE A 171 -17.72 -13.62 15.91
CA PHE A 171 -18.59 -13.19 16.99
C PHE A 171 -17.93 -13.44 18.35
N PRO A 172 -18.16 -12.59 19.37
CA PRO A 172 -17.73 -12.86 20.73
C PRO A 172 -18.46 -14.09 21.29
N ARG A 173 -17.88 -14.75 22.28
CA ARG A 173 -18.49 -15.95 22.89
C ARG A 173 -19.78 -15.66 23.64
N SER A 174 -20.05 -14.40 23.93
CA SER A 174 -21.29 -13.93 24.56
C SER A 174 -22.44 -13.79 23.58
N ALA A 175 -22.20 -13.84 22.27
CA ALA A 175 -23.26 -13.73 21.26
C ALA A 175 -24.12 -14.99 21.19
N ASP A 176 -25.43 -14.79 21.12
CA ASP A 176 -26.38 -15.89 21.00
C ASP A 176 -26.33 -16.53 19.59
N THR A 177 -26.57 -17.84 19.53
CA THR A 177 -26.63 -18.57 18.26
C THR A 177 -27.66 -17.98 17.29
N ALA A 178 -28.77 -17.45 17.81
CA ALA A 178 -29.83 -16.83 17.02
C ALA A 178 -29.39 -15.52 16.34
N GLU A 179 -28.42 -14.80 16.93
CA GLU A 179 -27.82 -13.59 16.35
C GLU A 179 -26.82 -13.94 15.26
N ILE A 180 -26.17 -15.09 15.35
CA ILE A 180 -25.11 -15.54 14.44
C ILE A 180 -25.71 -16.19 13.19
N VAL A 181 -26.70 -17.05 13.37
CA VAL A 181 -27.31 -17.82 12.26
C VAL A 181 -27.93 -16.86 11.23
N GLY A 182 -27.63 -17.10 9.96
CA GLY A 182 -28.06 -16.26 8.85
C GLY A 182 -27.13 -15.07 8.56
N THR A 183 -26.13 -14.79 9.40
CA THR A 183 -25.14 -13.74 9.11
C THR A 183 -24.06 -14.23 8.13
N PRO A 184 -23.43 -13.32 7.36
CA PRO A 184 -22.40 -13.67 6.40
C PRO A 184 -21.18 -14.32 7.06
N MET A 185 -20.68 -15.38 6.44
CA MET A 185 -19.36 -15.96 6.71
C MET A 185 -18.28 -15.26 5.88
N PRO A 186 -16.99 -15.33 6.29
CA PRO A 186 -15.91 -14.80 5.48
C PRO A 186 -15.83 -15.52 4.12
N ALA A 187 -15.62 -14.73 3.07
CA ALA A 187 -15.40 -15.26 1.74
C ALA A 187 -13.97 -15.77 1.53
N THR A 188 -13.01 -15.29 2.35
CA THR A 188 -11.60 -15.64 2.19
C THR A 188 -11.06 -16.40 3.40
N GLU A 189 -10.26 -17.43 3.14
CA GLU A 189 -9.66 -18.31 4.15
C GLU A 189 -8.22 -18.64 3.80
N LYS A 190 -7.44 -18.98 4.81
CA LYS A 190 -6.12 -19.54 4.62
C LYS A 190 -6.21 -20.95 4.01
N LEU A 191 -5.32 -21.23 3.06
CA LEU A 191 -5.28 -22.55 2.44
C LEU A 191 -5.14 -23.65 3.48
N GLY A 192 -6.07 -24.60 3.48
CA GLY A 192 -6.08 -25.75 4.39
C GLY A 192 -6.54 -25.45 5.82
N GLU A 193 -6.97 -24.23 6.11
CA GLU A 193 -7.53 -23.82 7.41
C GLU A 193 -8.94 -23.26 7.23
N PRO A 194 -9.96 -24.14 7.08
CA PRO A 194 -11.33 -23.68 6.89
C PRO A 194 -11.88 -22.98 8.14
N VAL A 195 -12.65 -21.93 7.93
CA VAL A 195 -13.39 -21.24 9.00
C VAL A 195 -14.67 -22.00 9.29
N ASP A 196 -14.70 -22.69 10.40
CA ASP A 196 -15.79 -23.60 10.82
C ASP A 196 -16.52 -23.14 12.09
N SER A 197 -16.04 -22.07 12.74
CA SER A 197 -16.64 -21.54 13.97
C SER A 197 -16.63 -20.00 14.01
N PRO A 198 -17.75 -19.37 14.38
CA PRO A 198 -17.81 -17.92 14.53
C PRO A 198 -16.96 -17.40 15.71
N HIS A 199 -16.63 -18.25 16.68
CA HIS A 199 -15.85 -17.91 17.88
C HIS A 199 -14.38 -18.33 17.75
N GLY A 200 -13.96 -18.79 16.57
CA GLY A 200 -12.61 -19.31 16.31
C GLY A 200 -11.53 -18.22 16.31
N ARG A 201 -10.31 -18.68 16.15
CA ARG A 201 -9.12 -17.81 15.97
C ARG A 201 -8.46 -18.17 14.64
N PHE A 202 -8.91 -17.56 13.57
CA PHE A 202 -8.40 -17.79 12.23
C PHE A 202 -7.59 -16.60 11.75
N THR A 203 -6.58 -16.86 10.92
CA THR A 203 -5.81 -15.79 10.28
C THR A 203 -6.67 -15.10 9.23
N PRO A 204 -6.94 -13.78 9.34
CA PRO A 204 -7.64 -13.06 8.29
C PRO A 204 -6.84 -13.09 6.99
N MET A 205 -7.46 -13.48 5.89
CA MET A 205 -6.78 -13.63 4.60
C MET A 205 -7.32 -12.63 3.59
N ALA A 206 -6.43 -11.74 3.14
CA ALA A 206 -6.70 -10.77 2.08
C ALA A 206 -5.39 -10.43 1.36
N LEU A 207 -5.47 -9.66 0.26
CA LEU A 207 -4.30 -9.21 -0.49
C LEU A 207 -4.10 -7.69 -0.44
N GLY A 208 -5.03 -6.96 0.21
CA GLY A 208 -4.99 -5.52 0.42
C GLY A 208 -4.22 -5.08 1.66
N PRO A 209 -4.24 -3.79 1.98
CA PRO A 209 -3.53 -3.23 3.12
C PRO A 209 -4.23 -3.52 4.46
N LEU A 210 -3.43 -3.48 5.54
CA LEU A 210 -3.86 -3.55 6.93
C LEU A 210 -4.14 -2.16 7.50
N GLY A 211 -5.14 -2.04 8.35
CA GLY A 211 -5.38 -0.80 9.12
C GLY A 211 -4.22 -0.47 10.07
N ARG A 212 -3.90 0.82 10.21
CA ARG A 212 -2.80 1.29 11.11
C ARG A 212 -3.01 0.92 12.57
N HIS A 213 -4.28 0.84 13.00
CA HIS A 213 -4.69 0.52 14.36
C HIS A 213 -4.92 -0.98 14.59
N TRP A 214 -4.69 -1.84 13.58
CA TRP A 214 -4.88 -3.27 13.74
C TRP A 214 -3.68 -3.91 14.44
N GLN A 215 -3.93 -5.00 15.17
CA GLN A 215 -2.95 -5.67 16.01
C GLN A 215 -1.61 -5.95 15.29
N ALA A 216 -1.65 -6.36 14.04
CA ALA A 216 -0.45 -6.69 13.27
C ALA A 216 0.49 -5.49 13.08
N ARG A 217 -0.02 -4.25 13.07
CA ARG A 217 0.77 -3.02 12.91
C ARG A 217 1.05 -2.34 14.24
N VAL A 218 0.06 -2.28 15.14
CA VAL A 218 0.21 -1.66 16.48
C VAL A 218 1.37 -2.29 17.25
N GLY A 219 1.66 -3.58 17.04
CA GLY A 219 2.82 -4.25 17.62
C GLY A 219 4.18 -3.62 17.28
N PHE A 220 4.26 -2.81 16.21
CA PHE A 220 5.45 -2.08 15.80
C PHE A 220 5.44 -0.60 16.21
N ALA A 221 4.34 -0.09 16.77
CA ALA A 221 4.19 1.33 17.12
C ALA A 221 5.02 1.74 18.36
N GLY A 222 5.52 0.77 19.11
CA GLY A 222 6.17 1.02 20.41
C GLY A 222 5.17 1.33 21.52
N ARG A 223 5.68 1.62 22.70
CA ARG A 223 4.89 1.86 23.92
C ARG A 223 4.85 3.34 24.26
N TYR A 224 3.64 3.86 24.39
CA TYR A 224 3.34 5.26 24.77
C TYR A 224 2.89 5.31 26.22
N ASP A 225 3.82 4.97 27.15
CA ASP A 225 3.62 4.93 28.58
C ASP A 225 4.15 6.19 29.30
N ASP A 226 4.08 6.21 30.63
CA ASP A 226 4.55 7.34 31.43
C ASP A 226 6.06 7.60 31.25
N ALA A 227 6.85 6.56 31.05
CA ALA A 227 8.27 6.69 30.77
C ALA A 227 8.53 7.37 29.43
N TRP A 228 7.79 6.97 28.37
CA TRP A 228 7.85 7.67 27.09
C TRP A 228 7.43 9.15 27.25
N LEU A 229 6.33 9.41 27.96
CA LEU A 229 5.85 10.79 28.17
C LEU A 229 6.88 11.68 28.88
N ALA A 230 7.59 11.13 29.88
CA ALA A 230 8.58 11.88 30.67
C ALA A 230 9.92 12.08 29.94
N GLU A 231 10.35 11.09 29.13
CA GLU A 231 11.73 11.05 28.64
C GLU A 231 11.86 11.23 27.12
N ARG A 232 10.80 10.92 26.36
CA ARG A 232 10.86 10.86 24.90
C ARG A 232 9.93 11.80 24.18
N PHE A 233 8.78 12.17 24.77
CA PHE A 233 7.84 13.08 24.13
C PHE A 233 8.53 14.39 23.68
N PRO A 234 8.30 14.88 22.44
CA PRO A 234 7.28 14.45 21.44
C PRO A 234 7.79 13.43 20.39
N PHE A 235 8.92 12.80 20.59
CA PHE A 235 9.51 11.86 19.65
C PHE A 235 8.88 10.47 19.75
N LEU A 236 9.20 9.62 18.79
CA LEU A 236 8.73 8.22 18.77
C LEU A 236 9.27 7.44 19.99
N PRO A 237 8.53 6.43 20.47
CA PRO A 237 9.02 5.53 21.52
C PRO A 237 10.37 4.89 21.16
N ALA A 238 11.18 4.56 22.16
CA ALA A 238 12.48 3.93 21.94
C ALA A 238 12.39 2.54 21.30
N ASP A 239 11.27 1.86 21.48
CA ASP A 239 10.95 0.55 20.92
C ASP A 239 10.08 0.64 19.65
N PHE A 240 9.93 1.84 19.05
CA PHE A 240 9.28 2.01 17.74
C PHE A 240 10.05 1.27 16.67
N ASP A 241 9.33 0.53 15.83
CA ASP A 241 9.89 -0.21 14.70
C ASP A 241 9.34 0.34 13.37
N GLU A 242 10.21 0.68 12.45
CA GLU A 242 9.83 1.24 11.15
C GLU A 242 8.95 0.30 10.30
N ARG A 243 8.82 -0.98 10.65
CA ARG A 243 7.83 -1.91 10.08
C ARG A 243 6.38 -1.45 10.31
N TYR A 244 6.14 -0.56 11.25
CA TYR A 244 4.84 0.12 11.39
C TYR A 244 4.38 0.82 10.11
N PHE A 245 5.32 1.28 9.29
CA PHE A 245 5.01 1.96 8.02
C PHE A 245 4.71 1.01 6.86
N GLN A 246 4.88 -0.31 7.02
CA GLN A 246 4.42 -1.29 6.05
C GLN A 246 2.90 -1.38 6.10
N SER A 247 2.24 -1.21 4.94
CA SER A 247 0.80 -1.34 4.83
C SER A 247 0.35 -2.77 4.52
N ALA A 248 1.19 -3.56 3.89
CA ALA A 248 0.93 -4.97 3.64
C ALA A 248 1.14 -5.83 4.90
N PRO A 249 0.50 -6.99 5.03
CA PRO A 249 0.86 -7.98 6.04
C PRO A 249 2.24 -8.58 5.77
N ALA A 250 2.88 -9.15 6.81
CA ALA A 250 4.26 -9.61 6.74
C ALA A 250 4.53 -10.67 5.66
N ASP A 251 3.54 -11.47 5.30
CA ASP A 251 3.62 -12.47 4.23
C ASP A 251 3.52 -11.85 2.80
N GLN A 252 3.33 -10.53 2.71
CA GLN A 252 3.37 -9.75 1.48
C GLN A 252 4.53 -8.75 1.45
N TRP A 253 5.55 -8.91 2.29
CA TRP A 253 6.79 -8.14 2.23
C TRP A 253 7.86 -8.87 1.44
N THR A 254 8.54 -8.15 0.56
CA THR A 254 9.73 -8.64 -0.15
C THR A 254 10.87 -7.65 -0.03
N ASP A 255 12.08 -8.04 -0.43
CA ASP A 255 13.18 -7.10 -0.60
C ASP A 255 12.78 -6.03 -1.61
N HIS A 256 13.38 -4.84 -1.51
CA HIS A 256 13.11 -3.77 -2.47
C HIS A 256 13.32 -4.26 -3.90
N LEU A 257 12.25 -4.20 -4.69
CA LEU A 257 12.28 -4.62 -6.09
C LEU A 257 13.22 -3.72 -6.90
N ARG A 258 13.79 -4.28 -7.95
CA ARG A 258 14.75 -3.59 -8.83
C ARG A 258 14.18 -3.29 -10.20
N GLY A 259 13.02 -3.88 -10.52
CA GLY A 259 12.40 -3.89 -11.84
C GLY A 259 12.83 -5.11 -12.67
N GLY A 260 11.88 -5.63 -13.44
CA GLY A 260 12.04 -6.82 -14.24
C GLY A 260 11.64 -8.12 -13.54
N GLU A 261 11.32 -8.10 -12.25
CA GLU A 261 10.78 -9.25 -11.54
C GLU A 261 9.45 -9.69 -12.17
N GLU A 262 9.28 -10.99 -12.30
CA GLU A 262 8.05 -11.58 -12.76
C GLU A 262 7.01 -11.57 -11.64
N VAL A 263 5.82 -11.08 -11.97
CA VAL A 263 4.62 -11.13 -11.12
C VAL A 263 3.66 -12.13 -11.72
N LEU A 264 3.22 -13.09 -10.92
CA LEU A 264 2.20 -14.08 -11.30
C LEU A 264 0.93 -13.80 -10.49
N LEU A 265 -0.19 -13.75 -11.19
CA LEU A 265 -1.53 -13.59 -10.63
C LEU A 265 -2.33 -14.87 -10.89
N LEU A 266 -3.04 -15.33 -9.88
CA LEU A 266 -3.88 -16.52 -9.94
C LEU A 266 -5.34 -16.12 -9.69
N ASN A 267 -6.22 -16.33 -10.66
CA ASN A 267 -7.66 -16.06 -10.58
C ASN A 267 -8.04 -14.63 -10.12
N LEU A 268 -7.27 -13.63 -10.57
CA LEU A 268 -7.46 -12.20 -10.20
C LEU A 268 -7.82 -11.31 -11.41
N THR A 269 -7.85 -11.86 -12.63
CA THR A 269 -7.97 -11.05 -13.85
C THR A 269 -8.98 -11.59 -14.86
N GLY A 270 -9.73 -12.62 -14.51
CA GLY A 270 -10.61 -13.38 -15.43
C GLY A 270 -9.90 -14.55 -16.13
N GLU A 271 -8.58 -14.51 -16.20
CA GLU A 271 -7.74 -15.65 -16.58
C GLU A 271 -7.34 -16.44 -15.34
N GLU A 272 -7.22 -17.78 -15.47
CA GLU A 272 -6.72 -18.61 -14.38
C GLU A 272 -5.33 -18.15 -13.94
N ARG A 273 -4.45 -17.86 -14.89
CA ARG A 273 -3.10 -17.39 -14.65
C ARG A 273 -2.79 -16.20 -15.56
N ALA A 274 -2.30 -15.15 -14.97
CA ALA A 274 -1.77 -14.00 -15.67
C ALA A 274 -0.37 -13.68 -15.16
N ALA A 275 0.46 -13.10 -16.00
CA ALA A 275 1.81 -12.68 -15.62
C ALA A 275 2.16 -11.33 -16.23
N PHE A 276 3.02 -10.59 -15.54
CA PHE A 276 3.68 -9.41 -16.07
C PHE A 276 5.06 -9.24 -15.41
N ARG A 277 5.84 -8.27 -15.90
CA ARG A 277 7.10 -7.88 -15.28
C ARG A 277 7.01 -6.47 -14.72
N VAL A 278 7.57 -6.31 -13.51
CA VAL A 278 7.74 -4.99 -12.88
C VAL A 278 8.57 -4.09 -13.81
N PRO A 279 8.15 -2.83 -14.07
CA PRO A 279 8.88 -1.95 -14.97
C PRO A 279 10.31 -1.70 -14.51
N ARG A 280 11.26 -1.79 -15.45
CA ARG A 280 12.68 -1.44 -15.24
C ARG A 280 12.87 0.05 -15.40
N ARG A 281 12.72 0.77 -14.29
CA ARG A 281 12.90 2.22 -14.27
C ARG A 281 13.75 2.63 -13.08
N GLU A 282 14.83 3.35 -13.37
CA GLU A 282 15.62 4.03 -12.34
C GLU A 282 15.04 5.40 -12.08
N VAL A 283 15.01 5.78 -10.81
CA VAL A 283 14.55 7.10 -10.36
C VAL A 283 15.68 7.72 -9.52
N PRO A 284 16.70 8.34 -10.17
CA PRO A 284 17.71 9.08 -9.45
C PRO A 284 17.11 10.33 -8.83
N VAL A 285 17.56 10.65 -7.61
CA VAL A 285 17.18 11.86 -6.90
C VAL A 285 18.45 12.63 -6.54
N THR A 286 18.52 13.89 -6.98
CA THR A 286 19.66 14.77 -6.71
C THR A 286 19.23 15.85 -5.72
N PHE A 287 19.99 15.96 -4.63
CA PHE A 287 19.80 16.96 -3.58
C PHE A 287 20.85 18.07 -3.77
N PHE A 288 20.44 19.27 -4.11
CA PHE A 288 21.30 20.44 -4.21
C PHE A 288 21.40 21.14 -2.86
N LEU A 289 22.62 21.32 -2.37
CA LEU A 289 22.87 21.89 -1.05
C LEU A 289 22.96 23.42 -1.13
N LYS A 290 22.41 24.15 -0.14
CA LYS A 290 22.54 25.62 -0.08
C LYS A 290 23.96 26.11 0.02
N LYS A 291 24.86 25.32 0.58
CA LYS A 291 26.30 25.65 0.66
C LYS A 291 27.10 25.35 -0.63
N GLY A 292 26.40 24.94 -1.68
CA GLY A 292 26.98 24.48 -2.92
C GLY A 292 27.22 22.97 -2.95
N GLY A 293 27.36 22.43 -4.17
CA GLY A 293 27.45 20.99 -4.42
C GLY A 293 26.09 20.28 -4.44
N HIS A 294 26.14 18.99 -4.77
CA HIS A 294 24.97 18.13 -4.83
C HIS A 294 25.33 16.69 -4.48
N GLU A 295 24.32 15.94 -4.09
CA GLU A 295 24.39 14.50 -3.80
C GLU A 295 23.32 13.79 -4.62
N THR A 296 23.66 12.71 -5.31
CA THR A 296 22.68 11.91 -6.08
C THR A 296 22.61 10.50 -5.53
N ALA A 297 21.40 9.99 -5.37
CA ALA A 297 21.15 8.61 -4.97
C ALA A 297 19.91 8.06 -5.67
N GLN A 298 19.78 6.73 -5.72
CA GLN A 298 18.66 6.05 -6.37
C GLN A 298 17.51 5.83 -5.37
N ALA A 299 16.30 6.24 -5.74
CA ALA A 299 15.12 5.86 -5.02
C ALA A 299 14.84 4.36 -5.21
N ARG A 300 14.33 3.69 -4.16
CA ARG A 300 14.05 2.25 -4.16
C ARG A 300 12.56 2.01 -4.31
N ILE A 301 12.18 0.95 -5.01
CA ILE A 301 10.80 0.48 -5.06
C ILE A 301 10.44 -0.07 -3.67
N ASP A 302 9.50 0.57 -3.00
CA ASP A 302 9.03 0.16 -1.68
C ASP A 302 7.54 -0.23 -1.65
N THR A 303 6.84 -0.06 -2.76
CA THR A 303 5.44 -0.48 -2.90
C THR A 303 5.14 -0.88 -4.34
N LEU A 304 4.61 -2.08 -4.50
CA LEU A 304 4.00 -2.58 -5.73
C LEU A 304 2.52 -2.81 -5.44
N LEU A 305 1.64 -2.05 -6.09
CA LEU A 305 0.19 -2.22 -6.00
C LEU A 305 -0.36 -2.64 -7.35
N VAL A 306 -1.05 -3.78 -7.37
CA VAL A 306 -1.74 -4.30 -8.55
C VAL A 306 -3.24 -4.06 -8.38
N ASP A 307 -3.81 -3.13 -9.13
CA ASP A 307 -5.26 -2.88 -9.18
C ASP A 307 -5.85 -3.66 -10.36
N CYS A 308 -6.38 -4.84 -10.05
CA CYS A 308 -6.93 -5.74 -11.06
C CYS A 308 -8.22 -5.20 -11.68
N ASP A 309 -9.04 -4.47 -10.91
CA ASP A 309 -10.29 -3.88 -11.39
C ASP A 309 -10.01 -2.71 -12.33
N ALA A 310 -9.04 -1.86 -12.00
CA ALA A 310 -8.62 -0.74 -12.84
C ALA A 310 -7.64 -1.14 -13.96
N ARG A 311 -7.23 -2.41 -14.02
CA ARG A 311 -6.21 -2.91 -14.98
C ARG A 311 -4.92 -2.10 -14.94
N ARG A 312 -4.45 -1.76 -13.74
CA ARG A 312 -3.33 -0.88 -13.50
C ARG A 312 -2.35 -1.45 -12.48
N VAL A 313 -1.08 -1.17 -12.72
CA VAL A 313 0.00 -1.42 -11.78
C VAL A 313 0.54 -0.06 -11.30
N GLU A 314 0.64 0.15 -10.01
CA GLU A 314 1.27 1.33 -9.43
C GLU A 314 2.56 0.90 -8.73
N VAL A 315 3.63 1.62 -9.01
CA VAL A 315 4.94 1.40 -8.40
C VAL A 315 5.36 2.68 -7.71
N THR A 316 5.71 2.58 -6.43
CA THR A 316 6.19 3.72 -5.65
C THR A 316 7.67 3.54 -5.34
N TRP A 317 8.45 4.56 -5.70
CA TRP A 317 9.85 4.71 -5.34
C TRP A 317 9.98 5.71 -4.21
N ARG A 318 10.86 5.42 -3.27
CA ARG A 318 11.13 6.29 -2.13
C ARG A 318 12.61 6.37 -1.85
N ILE A 319 13.05 7.55 -1.40
CA ILE A 319 14.37 7.76 -0.84
C ILE A 319 14.25 8.63 0.41
N ARG A 320 14.94 8.24 1.48
CA ARG A 320 15.09 9.00 2.71
C ARG A 320 16.54 9.49 2.80
N ARG A 321 16.70 10.80 2.93
CA ARG A 321 17.99 11.45 3.16
C ARG A 321 17.99 12.07 4.56
N PRO A 322 18.80 11.55 5.51
CA PRO A 322 18.98 12.20 6.81
C PRO A 322 19.47 13.63 6.66
N LEU A 323 18.92 14.54 7.45
CA LEU A 323 19.33 15.95 7.49
C LEU A 323 20.35 16.13 8.62
N LYS A 324 21.40 16.95 8.37
CA LYS A 324 22.43 17.23 9.37
C LYS A 324 21.94 18.24 10.40
N ARG A 325 21.05 19.14 10.01
CA ARG A 325 20.45 20.18 10.84
C ARG A 325 18.95 20.27 10.66
N ASN A 326 18.50 20.66 9.47
CA ASN A 326 17.10 20.83 9.10
C ASN A 326 16.96 20.92 7.57
N LEU A 327 15.72 21.03 7.10
CA LEU A 327 15.38 21.11 5.67
C LEU A 327 16.07 22.28 4.94
N PHE A 328 16.42 23.36 5.66
CA PHE A 328 17.05 24.54 5.04
C PHE A 328 18.48 24.30 4.52
N GLU A 329 19.09 23.15 4.80
CA GLU A 329 20.36 22.77 4.18
C GLU A 329 20.20 22.42 2.69
N ILE A 330 18.97 22.06 2.25
CA ILE A 330 18.64 21.70 0.87
C ILE A 330 18.06 22.92 0.15
N ALA A 331 18.65 23.28 -0.98
CA ALA A 331 18.15 24.37 -1.83
C ALA A 331 17.04 23.85 -2.76
N GLN A 332 17.28 22.70 -3.41
CA GLN A 332 16.42 22.16 -4.44
C GLN A 332 16.59 20.63 -4.51
N VAL A 333 15.55 19.92 -4.93
CA VAL A 333 15.57 18.49 -5.23
C VAL A 333 15.20 18.27 -6.68
N LEU A 334 15.96 17.46 -7.38
CA LEU A 334 15.66 16.99 -8.75
C LEU A 334 15.32 15.52 -8.71
N VAL A 335 14.13 15.17 -9.16
CA VAL A 335 13.69 13.78 -9.40
C VAL A 335 13.88 13.46 -10.87
N GLY A 336 14.58 12.36 -11.16
CA GLY A 336 14.96 11.98 -12.52
C GLY A 336 16.26 12.63 -13.00
N SER A 337 16.47 12.61 -14.30
CA SER A 337 17.71 13.08 -14.94
C SER A 337 17.46 14.26 -15.86
N LYS A 338 18.39 15.19 -15.90
CA LYS A 338 18.45 16.29 -16.86
C LYS A 338 19.58 16.08 -17.85
N SER A 339 19.48 16.76 -19.00
CA SER A 339 20.52 16.69 -20.05
C SER A 339 21.85 17.26 -19.59
N ALA A 340 22.96 16.83 -20.22
CA ALA A 340 24.28 17.41 -19.98
C ALA A 340 24.32 18.92 -20.21
N ALA A 341 23.53 19.43 -21.16
CA ALA A 341 23.41 20.87 -21.42
C ALA A 341 22.76 21.62 -20.24
N TRP A 342 21.76 21.04 -19.61
CA TRP A 342 21.15 21.60 -18.39
C TRP A 342 22.16 21.67 -17.24
N TRP A 343 22.92 20.60 -17.03
CA TRP A 343 23.97 20.56 -16.00
C TRP A 343 25.03 21.64 -16.23
N ARG A 344 25.50 21.78 -17.48
CA ARG A 344 26.49 22.80 -17.84
C ARG A 344 25.95 24.23 -17.64
N ALA A 345 24.69 24.50 -18.01
CA ALA A 345 24.07 25.80 -17.79
C ALA A 345 24.01 26.12 -16.29
N ARG A 346 23.61 25.14 -15.47
CA ARG A 346 23.54 25.29 -14.01
C ARG A 346 24.93 25.57 -13.38
N GLU A 347 25.95 24.84 -13.79
CA GLU A 347 27.34 25.07 -13.34
C GLU A 347 27.85 26.48 -13.66
N LEU A 348 27.43 27.03 -14.80
CA LEU A 348 27.78 28.36 -15.24
C LEU A 348 26.88 29.47 -14.68
N GLY A 349 25.88 29.11 -13.83
CA GLY A 349 24.91 30.06 -13.32
C GLY A 349 24.02 30.69 -14.42
N LYS A 350 23.80 29.98 -15.53
CA LYS A 350 23.00 30.42 -16.68
C LYS A 350 21.65 29.72 -16.71
N ASP A 351 20.64 30.42 -17.24
CA ASP A 351 19.36 29.82 -17.54
C ASP A 351 19.48 28.79 -18.65
N TYR A 352 18.72 27.71 -18.51
CA TYR A 352 18.66 26.65 -19.50
C TYR A 352 17.35 26.67 -20.25
N TYR A 353 17.43 26.77 -21.56
CA TYR A 353 16.31 26.68 -22.47
C TYR A 353 16.43 25.43 -23.33
N PRO A 354 15.43 24.52 -23.32
CA PRO A 354 15.50 23.25 -24.04
C PRO A 354 15.46 23.40 -25.57
N SER A 355 15.03 24.57 -26.06
CA SER A 355 15.02 24.90 -27.49
C SER A 355 15.09 26.40 -27.69
N LEU A 356 15.44 26.84 -28.92
CA LEU A 356 15.39 28.24 -29.31
C LEU A 356 13.96 28.83 -29.22
N ALA A 357 12.96 28.03 -29.46
CA ALA A 357 11.55 28.44 -29.30
C ALA A 357 11.18 28.69 -27.82
N ALA A 358 11.76 27.92 -26.91
CA ALA A 358 11.57 28.15 -25.47
C ALA A 358 12.28 29.43 -25.01
N LEU A 359 13.48 29.70 -25.52
CA LEU A 359 14.20 30.97 -25.27
C LEU A 359 13.42 32.18 -25.81
N ALA A 360 12.87 32.08 -27.04
CA ALA A 360 12.10 33.19 -27.63
C ALA A 360 10.84 33.49 -26.81
N ARG A 361 10.13 32.46 -26.35
CA ARG A 361 8.94 32.65 -25.49
C ARG A 361 9.27 33.27 -24.13
N SER A 362 10.39 32.90 -23.53
CA SER A 362 10.82 33.48 -22.26
C SER A 362 11.13 34.98 -22.42
N ARG A 363 11.83 35.37 -23.48
CA ARG A 363 12.14 36.78 -23.76
C ARG A 363 10.89 37.60 -24.06
N GLN A 364 9.92 37.03 -24.78
CA GLN A 364 8.65 37.70 -25.06
C GLN A 364 7.82 37.91 -23.79
N ALA A 365 7.81 36.93 -22.86
CA ALA A 365 7.15 37.08 -21.56
C ALA A 365 7.82 38.15 -20.68
N GLU A 366 9.16 38.27 -20.70
CA GLU A 366 9.90 39.33 -20.00
C GLU A 366 9.65 40.72 -20.58
N GLU A 367 9.45 40.82 -21.89
CA GLU A 367 9.09 42.09 -22.59
C GLU A 367 7.63 42.48 -22.31
N ASP A 368 6.72 41.54 -22.14
CA ASP A 368 5.29 41.81 -21.84
C ASP A 368 5.05 42.18 -20.35
N GLU A 369 5.98 41.85 -19.43
CA GLU A 369 5.93 42.22 -17.99
C GLU A 369 6.67 43.50 -17.64
N ALA A 370 7.46 44.09 -18.56
CA ALA A 370 8.26 45.30 -18.36
C ALA A 370 7.53 46.55 -18.88
#